data_3b34b48ee80ce8c7267f83977726838e
#
_entry.id   3b34b48ee80ce8c7267f83977726838e
#
_cell.length_a   1.000
_cell.length_b   1.000
_cell.length_c   1.000
_cell.angle_alpha   90.00
_cell.angle_beta   90.00
_cell.angle_gamma   90.00
#
_symmetry.space_group_name_H-M   'P 1'
#
loop_
_entity.id
_entity.type
_entity.pdbx_description
1 polymer ?
#
loop_
_entity_poly.entity_id
_entity_poly.type
_entity_poly.pdbx_seq_one_letter_code
_entity_poly.pdbx_strand_id
1 'polypeptide(L)'
;MKKHIDYIFPHPIAQFQLDVDNDAITKVIYDILGDVRETKQHGWNCEVISSYNHKKYTAEFYKHNCVIDLLKQTQQAGAEFVKEVGWEPAGNHFPYTVDHAWFNLYRNDGD
;
A
#
# COMPACT_ATOMS: atom_id res chain seq x y z
N MET A 1 -9.07 -7.68 -12.67
CA MET A 1 -8.73 -7.84 -11.23
C MET A 1 -9.31 -9.15 -10.71
N LYS A 2 -8.45 -9.98 -10.14
CA LYS A 2 -8.92 -11.19 -9.45
C LYS A 2 -9.19 -10.84 -8.00
N LYS A 3 -10.29 -11.35 -7.46
CA LYS A 3 -10.65 -11.12 -6.06
C LYS A 3 -11.03 -12.43 -5.38
N HIS A 4 -10.79 -12.49 -4.09
CA HIS A 4 -11.24 -13.57 -3.22
C HIS A 4 -11.71 -12.96 -1.91
N ILE A 5 -12.91 -13.34 -1.46
CA ILE A 5 -13.50 -12.82 -0.24
C ILE A 5 -13.87 -13.98 0.67
N ASP A 6 -13.32 -13.98 1.88
CA ASP A 6 -13.65 -14.93 2.93
C ASP A 6 -14.44 -14.25 4.04
N TYR A 7 -15.42 -14.95 4.57
CA TYR A 7 -16.20 -14.48 5.72
C TYR A 7 -15.80 -15.31 6.94
N ILE A 8 -14.98 -14.71 7.83
CA ILE A 8 -14.44 -15.40 9.00
C ILE A 8 -14.89 -14.66 10.26
N PHE A 9 -15.65 -15.34 11.15
CA PHE A 9 -16.03 -14.93 12.49
C PHE A 9 -16.74 -13.55 12.67
N PRO A 10 -17.73 -13.25 12.11
CA PRO A 10 -18.30 -12.95 10.83
C PRO A 10 -17.63 -11.80 10.09
N HIS A 11 -16.35 -11.62 10.25
CA HIS A 11 -15.59 -10.55 9.60
C HIS A 11 -15.17 -10.98 8.19
N PRO A 12 -15.57 -10.25 7.16
CA PRO A 12 -15.15 -10.56 5.80
C PRO A 12 -13.70 -10.15 5.57
N ILE A 13 -12.98 -10.98 4.82
CA ILE A 13 -11.61 -10.70 4.37
C ILE A 13 -11.60 -10.83 2.86
N ALA A 14 -10.98 -9.88 2.18
CA ALA A 14 -10.84 -9.91 0.72
C ALA A 14 -9.37 -9.91 0.31
N GLN A 15 -9.07 -10.66 -0.74
CA GLN A 15 -7.77 -10.63 -1.40
C GLN A 15 -7.99 -10.23 -2.86
N PHE A 16 -7.18 -9.32 -3.34
CA PHE A 16 -7.25 -8.84 -4.71
C PHE A 16 -5.88 -8.97 -5.35
N GLN A 17 -5.85 -9.50 -6.56
CA GLN A 17 -4.64 -9.49 -7.37
C GLN A 17 -4.69 -8.25 -8.25
N LEU A 18 -3.78 -7.30 -8.00
CA LEU A 18 -3.70 -6.08 -8.78
C LEU A 18 -2.78 -6.26 -9.98
N ASP A 19 -3.10 -5.56 -11.06
CA ASP A 19 -2.28 -5.55 -12.27
C ASP A 19 -1.34 -4.35 -12.21
N VAL A 20 -0.22 -4.52 -11.50
CA VAL A 20 0.75 -3.46 -11.27
C VAL A 20 2.15 -3.90 -11.73
N ASP A 21 2.97 -2.93 -12.12
CA ASP A 21 4.34 -3.17 -12.51
C ASP A 21 5.23 -3.20 -11.26
N ASN A 22 5.42 -4.40 -10.70
CA ASN A 22 6.21 -4.60 -9.49
C ASN A 22 7.67 -4.21 -9.68
N ASP A 23 8.24 -4.44 -10.85
CA ASP A 23 9.62 -4.07 -11.13
C ASP A 23 9.81 -2.56 -11.14
N ALA A 24 8.87 -1.82 -11.73
CA ALA A 24 8.89 -0.37 -11.71
C ALA A 24 8.75 0.19 -10.29
N ILE A 25 7.85 -0.37 -9.48
CA ILE A 25 7.67 0.04 -8.09
C ILE A 25 8.93 -0.24 -7.27
N THR A 26 9.52 -1.41 -7.44
CA THR A 26 10.77 -1.79 -6.76
C THR A 26 11.89 -0.81 -7.12
N LYS A 27 12.02 -0.47 -8.39
CA LYS A 27 13.02 0.50 -8.84
C LYS A 27 12.82 1.87 -8.18
N VAL A 28 11.58 2.34 -8.10
CA VAL A 28 11.26 3.60 -7.43
C VAL A 28 11.69 3.57 -5.96
N ILE A 29 11.40 2.47 -5.26
CA ILE A 29 11.79 2.32 -3.86
C ILE A 29 13.32 2.40 -3.70
N TYR A 30 14.07 1.68 -4.52
CA TYR A 30 15.53 1.70 -4.46
C TYR A 30 16.12 3.06 -4.87
N ASP A 31 15.53 3.74 -5.83
CA ASP A 31 15.96 5.09 -6.22
C ASP A 31 15.78 6.08 -5.07
N ILE A 32 14.67 5.98 -4.34
CA ILE A 32 14.44 6.81 -3.14
C ILE A 32 15.41 6.44 -2.03
N LEU A 33 15.63 5.14 -1.80
CA LEU A 33 16.54 4.65 -0.76
C LEU A 33 18.00 5.03 -1.01
N GLY A 34 18.37 5.32 -2.24
CA GLY A 34 19.70 5.85 -2.54
C GLY A 34 20.02 7.12 -1.75
N ASP A 35 18.98 7.89 -1.40
CA ASP A 35 19.10 9.12 -0.62
C ASP A 35 18.86 8.88 0.89
N VAL A 36 18.40 7.69 1.27
CA VAL A 36 18.04 7.36 2.66
C VAL A 36 19.06 6.38 3.23
N ARG A 37 19.91 6.84 4.12
CA ARG A 37 20.92 5.97 4.72
C ARG A 37 20.48 5.31 6.01
N GLU A 38 19.61 5.96 6.77
CA GLU A 38 19.11 5.41 8.03
C GLU A 38 17.69 5.87 8.29
N THR A 39 16.79 4.92 8.45
CA THR A 39 15.43 5.19 8.89
C THR A 39 15.03 4.18 9.96
N LYS A 40 15.88 4.04 10.98
CA LYS A 40 15.58 3.15 12.09
C LYS A 40 14.39 3.71 12.87
N GLN A 41 13.33 2.94 12.96
CA GLN A 41 12.13 3.33 13.68
C GLN A 41 12.23 2.91 15.13
N HIS A 42 11.91 3.82 16.05
CA HIS A 42 11.82 3.49 17.46
C HIS A 42 10.70 2.49 17.74
N GLY A 43 10.99 1.51 18.58
CA GLY A 43 10.01 0.50 18.99
C GLY A 43 9.88 -0.69 18.05
N TRP A 44 10.62 -0.74 16.98
CA TRP A 44 10.64 -1.90 16.10
C TRP A 44 11.73 -2.88 16.54
N ASN A 45 11.42 -4.17 16.50
CA ASN A 45 12.31 -5.24 16.95
C ASN A 45 13.34 -5.67 15.93
N CYS A 46 13.30 -5.13 14.72
CA CYS A 46 14.23 -5.46 13.65
C CYS A 46 14.71 -4.18 12.96
N GLU A 47 15.83 -4.30 12.26
CA GLU A 47 16.27 -3.23 11.39
C GLU A 47 15.39 -3.17 10.16
N VAL A 48 14.84 -2.01 9.91
CA VAL A 48 14.00 -1.76 8.75
C VAL A 48 14.27 -0.36 8.22
N ILE A 49 14.28 -0.25 6.90
CA ILE A 49 14.31 1.05 6.23
C ILE A 49 12.88 1.36 5.81
N SER A 50 12.36 2.49 6.27
CA SER A 50 10.95 2.84 6.06
C SER A 50 10.81 4.28 5.63
N SER A 51 9.85 4.53 4.73
CA SER A 51 9.44 5.88 4.36
C SER A 51 8.40 6.46 5.30
N TYR A 52 7.92 5.68 6.27
CA TYR A 52 6.93 6.15 7.24
C TYR A 52 7.47 7.32 8.06
N ASN A 53 6.69 8.35 8.23
CA ASN A 53 7.05 9.60 8.92
C ASN A 53 8.12 10.45 8.22
N HIS A 54 8.53 10.11 7.00
CA HIS A 54 9.45 10.92 6.21
C HIS A 54 8.69 11.60 5.07
N LYS A 55 8.19 12.79 5.32
CA LYS A 55 7.34 13.54 4.36
C LYS A 55 7.98 13.70 2.98
N LYS A 56 9.28 13.96 2.94
CA LYS A 56 10.01 14.12 1.68
C LYS A 56 9.96 12.84 0.85
N TYR A 57 10.24 11.70 1.45
CA TYR A 57 10.27 10.42 0.75
C TYR A 57 8.88 9.96 0.36
N THR A 58 7.89 10.21 1.20
CA THR A 58 6.50 9.94 0.89
C THR A 58 6.05 10.75 -0.32
N ALA A 59 6.37 12.03 -0.37
CA ALA A 59 6.04 12.90 -1.49
C ALA A 59 6.71 12.42 -2.79
N GLU A 60 7.98 12.01 -2.73
CA GLU A 60 8.68 11.46 -3.89
C GLU A 60 8.05 10.17 -4.38
N PHE A 61 7.67 9.28 -3.45
CA PHE A 61 7.03 8.01 -3.77
C PHE A 61 5.74 8.24 -4.56
N TYR A 62 4.92 9.18 -4.14
CA TYR A 62 3.63 9.46 -4.77
C TYR A 62 3.71 10.15 -6.13
N LYS A 63 4.88 10.60 -6.57
CA LYS A 63 5.03 11.25 -7.88
C LYS A 63 5.11 10.27 -9.05
N HIS A 64 5.40 9.01 -8.80
CA HIS A 64 5.66 8.03 -9.84
C HIS A 64 4.37 7.39 -10.35
N ASN A 65 4.24 7.29 -11.67
CA ASN A 65 3.02 6.76 -12.30
C ASN A 65 2.69 5.33 -11.86
N CYS A 66 3.70 4.49 -11.68
CA CYS A 66 3.48 3.11 -11.22
C CYS A 66 2.90 3.07 -9.80
N VAL A 67 3.28 4.00 -8.94
CA VAL A 67 2.74 4.13 -7.58
C VAL A 67 1.32 4.69 -7.63
N ILE A 68 1.09 5.71 -8.45
CA ILE A 68 -0.25 6.27 -8.65
C ILE A 68 -1.22 5.19 -9.14
N ASP A 69 -0.79 4.36 -10.07
CA ASP A 69 -1.59 3.25 -10.57
C ASP A 69 -1.90 2.23 -9.47
N LEU A 70 -0.90 1.87 -8.66
CA LEU A 70 -1.10 1.01 -7.49
C LEU A 70 -2.15 1.57 -6.54
N LEU A 71 -2.07 2.87 -6.23
CA LEU A 71 -3.02 3.51 -5.32
C LEU A 71 -4.43 3.54 -5.90
N LYS A 72 -4.56 3.81 -7.20
CA LYS A 72 -5.86 3.78 -7.88
C LYS A 72 -6.48 2.39 -7.86
N GLN A 73 -5.70 1.35 -8.14
CA GLN A 73 -6.19 -0.02 -8.11
C GLN A 73 -6.55 -0.45 -6.68
N THR A 74 -5.78 -0.03 -5.68
CA THR A 74 -6.08 -0.29 -4.27
C THR A 74 -7.42 0.34 -3.89
N GLN A 75 -7.66 1.57 -4.27
CA GLN A 75 -8.93 2.25 -4.00
C GLN A 75 -10.10 1.56 -4.71
N GLN A 76 -9.90 1.14 -5.94
CA GLN A 76 -10.89 0.39 -6.70
C GLN A 76 -11.21 -0.95 -6.05
N ALA A 77 -10.20 -1.66 -5.56
CA ALA A 77 -10.39 -2.90 -4.83
C ALA A 77 -11.19 -2.67 -3.54
N GLY A 78 -10.92 -1.58 -2.83
CA GLY A 78 -11.70 -1.19 -1.65
C GLY A 78 -13.17 -0.94 -1.98
N ALA A 79 -13.45 -0.27 -3.08
CA ALA A 79 -14.81 -0.02 -3.54
C ALA A 79 -15.53 -1.33 -3.88
N GLU A 80 -14.87 -2.26 -4.57
CA GLU A 80 -15.41 -3.58 -4.86
C GLU A 80 -15.71 -4.37 -3.59
N PHE A 81 -14.80 -4.32 -2.61
CA PHE A 81 -14.99 -4.99 -1.33
C PHE A 81 -16.22 -4.46 -0.60
N VAL A 82 -16.35 -3.15 -0.48
CA VAL A 82 -17.49 -2.53 0.21
C VAL A 82 -18.82 -2.88 -0.47
N LYS A 83 -18.82 -2.91 -1.80
CA LYS A 83 -19.99 -3.29 -2.59
C LYS A 83 -20.39 -4.75 -2.34
N GLU A 84 -19.41 -5.66 -2.36
CA GLU A 84 -19.66 -7.10 -2.17
C GLU A 84 -20.20 -7.42 -0.77
N VAL A 85 -19.73 -6.73 0.26
CA VAL A 85 -20.20 -6.96 1.62
C VAL A 85 -21.44 -6.15 1.99
N GLY A 86 -21.95 -5.33 1.05
CA GLY A 86 -23.19 -4.57 1.26
C GLY A 86 -23.02 -3.32 2.13
N TRP A 87 -21.81 -2.83 2.31
CA TRP A 87 -21.54 -1.61 3.08
C TRP A 87 -21.52 -0.38 2.19
N GLU A 88 -22.42 -0.32 1.22
CA GLU A 88 -22.48 0.80 0.31
C GLU A 88 -22.92 2.07 1.02
N PRO A 89 -22.20 3.18 0.85
CA PRO A 89 -22.65 4.47 1.38
C PRO A 89 -23.90 4.94 0.64
N ALA A 90 -24.65 5.85 1.25
CA ALA A 90 -25.81 6.44 0.61
C ALA A 90 -25.40 7.16 -0.67
N GLY A 91 -26.07 6.84 -1.79
CA GLY A 91 -25.73 7.33 -3.11
C GLY A 91 -24.71 6.45 -3.82
N ASN A 92 -24.34 6.83 -5.03
CA ASN A 92 -23.41 6.07 -5.88
C ASN A 92 -21.96 6.51 -5.72
N HIS A 93 -21.64 7.16 -4.62
CA HIS A 93 -20.34 7.73 -4.40
C HIS A 93 -19.55 6.93 -3.36
N PHE A 94 -18.34 6.48 -3.74
CA PHE A 94 -17.44 5.81 -2.81
C PHE A 94 -16.65 6.87 -2.04
N PRO A 95 -16.91 7.07 -0.73
CA PRO A 95 -16.31 8.16 0.04
C PRO A 95 -14.92 7.86 0.59
N TYR A 96 -14.41 6.64 0.38
CA TYR A 96 -13.15 6.22 0.96
C TYR A 96 -12.02 6.40 -0.03
N THR A 97 -10.89 6.90 0.42
CA THR A 97 -9.68 7.07 -0.38
C THR A 97 -8.50 6.45 0.35
N VAL A 98 -7.42 6.19 -0.39
CA VAL A 98 -6.16 5.80 0.23
C VAL A 98 -5.62 7.03 0.99
N ASP A 99 -5.60 6.94 2.30
CA ASP A 99 -5.16 8.04 3.15
C ASP A 99 -3.65 8.10 3.27
N HIS A 100 -3.03 6.95 3.42
CA HIS A 100 -1.59 6.86 3.70
C HIS A 100 -1.00 5.61 3.08
N ALA A 101 0.17 5.75 2.47
CA ALA A 101 0.93 4.63 1.96
C ALA A 101 2.42 4.88 2.19
N TRP A 102 3.15 3.84 2.55
CA TRP A 102 4.58 3.90 2.74
C TRP A 102 5.20 2.57 2.36
N PHE A 103 6.52 2.54 2.24
CA PHE A 103 7.23 1.29 2.02
C PHE A 103 8.20 1.00 3.16
N ASN A 104 8.46 -0.28 3.35
CA ASN A 104 9.46 -0.78 4.28
C ASN A 104 10.40 -1.72 3.54
N LEU A 105 11.69 -1.64 3.84
CA LEU A 105 12.68 -2.59 3.36
C LEU A 105 13.27 -3.34 4.54
N TYR A 106 13.13 -4.66 4.52
CA TYR A 106 13.69 -5.54 5.52
C TYR A 106 14.93 -6.21 4.96
N ARG A 107 15.95 -6.38 5.80
CA ARG A 107 17.17 -7.08 5.41
C ARG A 107 17.03 -8.58 5.61
N ASN A 108 17.70 -9.35 4.77
CA ASN A 108 17.67 -10.81 4.84
C ASN A 108 18.70 -11.40 5.81
N ASP A 109 19.62 -10.59 6.33
CA ASP A 109 20.77 -11.04 7.07
C ASP A 109 20.59 -10.96 8.59
N GLY A 110 19.59 -11.64 9.11
CA GLY A 110 19.41 -11.79 10.54
C GLY A 110 18.46 -10.81 11.20
N ASP A 111 17.53 -10.37 10.49
CA ASP A 111 16.50 -9.48 11.04
C ASP A 111 15.41 -10.24 11.77
#